data_08067480760e1eb53120a7cacc7adbf4
#
_entry.id   08067480760e1eb53120a7cacc7adbf4
#
_cell.length_a   1.000
_cell.length_b   1.000
_cell.length_c   1.000
_cell.angle_alpha   90.00
_cell.angle_beta   90.00
_cell.angle_gamma   90.00
#
_symmetry.space_group_name_H-M   'P 1'
#
loop_
_entity.id
_entity.type
_entity.pdbx_description
1 polymer ?
#
loop_
_entity_poly.entity_id
_entity_poly.type
_entity_poly.pdbx_seq_one_letter_code
_entity_poly.pdbx_strand_id
1 'polypeptide(L)'
;MQDYVSQLLYAINNYNPDDSESVNVLRDLVCWVSDNEMLKNDKVIAELLYIASQKMRVFGYNILNNFTEEPIPSTGYLSNISGSSITNLYRSKVYSNNILDKSQQEVVDLFQNLTVRRLLVSAPTSYGKTFLMREIVFLNKDRYHNILLVFPTVALLLENARMMQKFVSDNALNYQIIKTVDVALDDETNYIFVFTPERALQLIAAFPDLRIDFFFFDEVYKIDEDYCSDGTEEDEDKSSSRNLRKSKAEVSTQEFLNEDRGKTFRIALYLLSKTVSEYYLAGPNLAQEHFGIGMLRFLSSNQITVKEINFEPTLRIAVNAYNTRIEEKMPKCLPDSKNTGLIPHGAKVNDRIKEVVSYIDNKKYGKTLLYCNSPRKAAEYSVKLAGKMDKEIYDSFPDNFKMFIQHIQREYDIDHSVDEWSFIQVLKKGFGIHHGKLPKYIQQEILEQFNKGTFDIMFCTSTIVEGVNTDAQNMIILNASKGGEKLTPFDIKNIKGRAGRYYHCFVGRVFYMGNIY
;
A
#
# COMPACT_ATOMS: atom_id res chain seq x y z
N MET A 1 -3.70 -8.71 -32.27
CA MET A 1 -2.83 -7.53 -32.47
C MET A 1 -3.58 -6.37 -33.10
N GLN A 2 -4.11 -6.49 -34.33
CA GLN A 2 -4.89 -5.41 -35.00
C GLN A 2 -6.07 -4.92 -34.15
N ASP A 3 -6.72 -5.79 -33.41
CA ASP A 3 -7.86 -5.43 -32.55
C ASP A 3 -7.44 -4.48 -31.40
N TYR A 4 -6.32 -4.72 -30.73
CA TYR A 4 -5.83 -3.83 -29.66
C TYR A 4 -5.35 -2.47 -30.16
N VAL A 5 -4.79 -2.38 -31.37
CA VAL A 5 -4.44 -1.09 -32.00
C VAL A 5 -5.71 -0.25 -32.19
N SER A 6 -6.76 -0.86 -32.75
CA SER A 6 -8.05 -0.16 -32.95
C SER A 6 -8.70 0.25 -31.63
N GLN A 7 -8.69 -0.63 -30.63
CA GLN A 7 -9.26 -0.34 -29.30
C GLN A 7 -8.50 0.79 -28.58
N LEU A 8 -7.15 0.77 -28.60
CA LEU A 8 -6.33 1.83 -28.01
C LEU A 8 -6.57 3.17 -28.72
N LEU A 9 -6.55 3.18 -30.06
CA LEU A 9 -6.84 4.39 -30.84
C LEU A 9 -8.21 4.97 -30.51
N TYR A 10 -9.24 4.12 -30.44
CA TYR A 10 -10.58 4.54 -30.08
C TYR A 10 -10.62 5.12 -28.68
N ALA A 11 -10.05 4.42 -27.67
CA ALA A 11 -10.03 4.89 -26.30
C ALA A 11 -9.22 6.18 -26.12
N ILE A 12 -8.07 6.32 -26.80
CA ILE A 12 -7.27 7.55 -26.79
C ILE A 12 -8.07 8.72 -27.36
N ASN A 13 -8.77 8.54 -28.50
CA ASN A 13 -9.53 9.61 -29.15
C ASN A 13 -10.75 10.05 -28.35
N ASN A 14 -11.40 9.12 -27.65
CA ASN A 14 -12.59 9.38 -26.83
C ASN A 14 -12.27 9.66 -25.35
N TYR A 15 -11.00 9.76 -24.98
CA TYR A 15 -10.61 10.04 -23.61
C TYR A 15 -11.06 11.44 -23.17
N ASN A 16 -11.84 11.49 -22.11
CA ASN A 16 -12.27 12.68 -21.41
C ASN A 16 -11.90 12.56 -19.92
N PRO A 17 -11.02 13.43 -19.37
CA PRO A 17 -10.59 13.37 -17.96
C PRO A 17 -11.75 13.59 -16.95
N ASP A 18 -12.85 14.20 -17.38
CA ASP A 18 -14.02 14.46 -16.54
C ASP A 18 -15.05 13.32 -16.58
N ASP A 19 -14.85 12.35 -17.45
CA ASP A 19 -15.67 11.14 -17.54
C ASP A 19 -14.95 9.92 -16.99
N SER A 20 -15.40 9.45 -15.82
CA SER A 20 -14.79 8.31 -15.13
C SER A 20 -14.83 7.00 -15.94
N GLU A 21 -15.84 6.82 -16.80
CA GLU A 21 -15.92 5.61 -17.64
C GLU A 21 -14.83 5.63 -18.71
N SER A 22 -14.65 6.75 -19.43
CA SER A 22 -13.60 6.89 -20.44
C SER A 22 -12.20 6.76 -19.85
N VAL A 23 -11.98 7.33 -18.66
CA VAL A 23 -10.73 7.23 -17.89
C VAL A 23 -10.43 5.77 -17.54
N ASN A 24 -11.41 5.04 -17.03
CA ASN A 24 -11.25 3.63 -16.68
C ASN A 24 -11.00 2.74 -17.90
N VAL A 25 -11.72 2.96 -19.00
CA VAL A 25 -11.53 2.20 -20.25
C VAL A 25 -10.10 2.35 -20.77
N LEU A 26 -9.59 3.57 -20.83
CA LEU A 26 -8.23 3.81 -21.31
C LEU A 26 -7.18 3.22 -20.36
N ARG A 27 -7.36 3.41 -19.03
CA ARG A 27 -6.48 2.79 -18.02
C ARG A 27 -6.45 1.27 -18.15
N ASP A 28 -7.61 0.62 -18.26
CA ASP A 28 -7.72 -0.83 -18.30
C ASP A 28 -7.05 -1.41 -19.53
N LEU A 29 -7.24 -0.77 -20.69
CA LEU A 29 -6.56 -1.15 -21.93
C LEU A 29 -5.05 -0.97 -21.84
N VAL A 30 -4.58 0.18 -21.36
CA VAL A 30 -3.14 0.46 -21.19
C VAL A 30 -2.50 -0.57 -20.26
N CYS A 31 -3.10 -0.78 -19.08
CA CYS A 31 -2.57 -1.74 -18.12
C CYS A 31 -2.54 -3.17 -18.68
N TRP A 32 -3.63 -3.61 -19.32
CA TRP A 32 -3.73 -4.95 -19.88
C TRP A 32 -2.73 -5.21 -20.99
N VAL A 33 -2.61 -4.27 -21.92
CA VAL A 33 -1.69 -4.39 -23.06
C VAL A 33 -0.23 -4.32 -22.60
N SER A 34 0.07 -3.43 -21.64
CA SER A 34 1.43 -3.31 -21.07
C SER A 34 1.85 -4.51 -20.24
N ASP A 35 0.91 -5.23 -19.61
CA ASP A 35 1.18 -6.47 -18.85
C ASP A 35 1.53 -7.65 -19.78
N ASN A 36 1.24 -7.52 -21.08
CA ASN A 36 1.53 -8.55 -22.09
C ASN A 36 2.80 -8.21 -22.87
N GLU A 37 3.89 -8.93 -22.58
CA GLU A 37 5.20 -8.68 -23.20
C GLU A 37 5.22 -8.77 -24.73
N MET A 38 4.41 -9.65 -25.32
CA MET A 38 4.34 -9.78 -26.78
C MET A 38 3.65 -8.57 -27.43
N LEU A 39 2.67 -7.97 -26.74
CA LEU A 39 1.94 -6.81 -27.24
C LEU A 39 2.76 -5.53 -27.06
N LYS A 40 3.33 -5.30 -25.88
CA LYS A 40 4.09 -4.06 -25.60
C LYS A 40 5.35 -3.89 -26.46
N ASN A 41 5.91 -4.98 -26.98
CA ASN A 41 7.09 -4.96 -27.86
C ASN A 41 6.75 -4.65 -29.33
N ASP A 42 5.47 -4.59 -29.71
CA ASP A 42 5.06 -4.09 -31.01
C ASP A 42 5.23 -2.57 -31.09
N LYS A 43 5.87 -2.07 -32.14
CA LYS A 43 6.23 -0.64 -32.27
C LYS A 43 5.02 0.28 -32.28
N VAL A 44 3.93 -0.12 -32.96
CA VAL A 44 2.70 0.70 -33.05
C VAL A 44 1.99 0.72 -31.69
N ILE A 45 1.92 -0.43 -31.02
CA ILE A 45 1.33 -0.51 -29.68
C ILE A 45 2.17 0.29 -28.68
N ALA A 46 3.49 0.18 -28.69
CA ALA A 46 4.37 0.96 -27.81
C ALA A 46 4.17 2.47 -27.98
N GLU A 47 4.02 2.94 -29.22
CA GLU A 47 3.72 4.35 -29.50
C GLU A 47 2.35 4.77 -28.95
N LEU A 48 1.33 3.93 -29.12
CA LEU A 48 -0.01 4.21 -28.58
C LEU A 48 -0.02 4.21 -27.04
N LEU A 49 0.70 3.31 -26.39
CA LEU A 49 0.86 3.29 -24.94
C LEU A 49 1.54 4.56 -24.43
N TYR A 50 2.58 5.03 -25.13
CA TYR A 50 3.24 6.30 -24.81
C TYR A 50 2.26 7.48 -24.96
N ILE A 51 1.53 7.57 -26.08
CA ILE A 51 0.54 8.62 -26.32
C ILE A 51 -0.55 8.59 -25.24
N ALA A 52 -1.05 7.40 -24.88
CA ALA A 52 -2.04 7.24 -23.82
C ALA A 52 -1.54 7.75 -22.46
N SER A 53 -0.31 7.38 -22.08
CA SER A 53 0.34 7.84 -20.86
C SER A 53 0.45 9.38 -20.82
N GLN A 54 0.89 9.99 -21.93
CA GLN A 54 0.98 11.44 -22.05
C GLN A 54 -0.41 12.11 -21.96
N LYS A 55 -1.41 11.54 -22.58
CA LYS A 55 -2.77 12.09 -22.57
C LYS A 55 -3.42 11.99 -21.19
N MET A 56 -3.27 10.86 -20.51
CA MET A 56 -3.76 10.65 -19.16
C MET A 56 -2.93 11.40 -18.10
N ARG A 57 -1.72 11.81 -18.42
CA ARG A 57 -0.73 12.37 -17.48
C ARG A 57 -0.40 11.39 -16.33
N VAL A 58 -0.26 10.10 -16.68
CA VAL A 58 0.10 9.00 -15.77
C VAL A 58 1.47 8.47 -16.22
N PHE A 59 2.52 9.14 -15.78
CA PHE A 59 3.88 8.93 -16.32
C PHE A 59 4.56 7.68 -15.77
N GLY A 60 4.08 7.12 -14.68
CA GLY A 60 4.57 5.83 -14.19
C GLY A 60 4.39 4.70 -15.19
N TYR A 61 3.45 4.79 -16.14
CA TYR A 61 3.32 3.82 -17.23
C TYR A 61 4.55 3.84 -18.15
N ASN A 62 5.15 5.01 -18.38
CA ASN A 62 6.36 5.11 -19.19
C ASN A 62 7.55 4.45 -18.50
N ILE A 63 7.66 4.62 -17.17
CA ILE A 63 8.71 3.99 -16.36
C ILE A 63 8.59 2.47 -16.42
N LEU A 64 7.38 1.94 -16.19
CA LEU A 64 7.12 0.49 -16.21
C LEU A 64 7.31 -0.13 -17.61
N ASN A 65 7.07 0.63 -18.68
CA ASN A 65 7.30 0.18 -20.06
C ASN A 65 8.73 0.42 -20.56
N ASN A 66 9.63 0.99 -19.74
CA ASN A 66 10.99 1.37 -20.10
C ASN A 66 11.06 2.41 -21.25
N PHE A 67 10.09 3.31 -21.32
CA PHE A 67 10.06 4.41 -22.32
C PHE A 67 10.80 5.68 -21.84
N THR A 68 11.67 5.59 -20.85
CA THR A 68 12.20 6.74 -20.12
C THR A 68 13.48 7.33 -20.70
N GLU A 69 14.27 6.57 -21.47
CA GLU A 69 15.64 6.98 -21.82
C GLU A 69 15.84 7.37 -23.28
N GLU A 70 14.99 6.90 -24.20
CA GLU A 70 15.05 7.32 -25.60
C GLU A 70 13.66 7.64 -26.15
N PRO A 71 13.55 8.67 -27.00
CA PRO A 71 12.31 8.90 -27.72
C PRO A 71 12.00 7.64 -28.54
N ILE A 72 10.74 7.15 -28.46
CA ILE A 72 10.32 6.01 -29.26
C ILE A 72 10.68 6.29 -30.72
N PRO A 73 11.52 5.48 -31.39
CA PRO A 73 12.07 5.84 -32.71
C PRO A 73 11.04 6.11 -33.80
N SER A 74 9.80 5.64 -33.59
CA SER A 74 8.65 5.79 -34.50
C SER A 74 7.88 7.10 -34.31
N THR A 75 8.04 7.80 -33.15
CA THR A 75 7.34 9.06 -32.93
C THR A 75 8.02 10.20 -33.70
N GLY A 76 7.22 11.02 -34.38
CA GLY A 76 7.75 12.18 -35.10
C GLY A 76 8.46 13.16 -34.15
N TYR A 77 9.44 13.90 -34.69
CA TYR A 77 10.27 14.85 -33.94
C TYR A 77 9.45 15.83 -33.06
N LEU A 78 8.32 16.32 -33.58
CA LEU A 78 7.43 17.24 -32.84
C LEU A 78 6.71 16.57 -31.68
N SER A 79 6.29 15.33 -31.82
CA SER A 79 5.64 14.60 -30.69
C SER A 79 6.62 14.28 -29.58
N ASN A 80 7.87 14.01 -29.91
CA ASN A 80 8.94 13.81 -28.92
C ASN A 80 9.27 15.09 -28.14
N ILE A 81 9.40 16.24 -28.83
CA ILE A 81 9.61 17.55 -28.18
C ILE A 81 8.42 17.90 -27.28
N SER A 82 7.21 17.72 -27.77
CA SER A 82 5.99 17.98 -27.02
C SER A 82 5.90 17.09 -25.77
N GLY A 83 6.14 15.79 -25.94
CA GLY A 83 6.16 14.84 -24.82
C GLY A 83 7.22 15.18 -23.78
N SER A 84 8.44 15.46 -24.18
CA SER A 84 9.55 15.86 -23.28
C SER A 84 9.25 17.17 -22.54
N SER A 85 8.67 18.14 -23.23
CA SER A 85 8.28 19.43 -22.62
C SER A 85 7.20 19.24 -21.56
N ILE A 86 6.18 18.44 -21.85
CA ILE A 86 5.13 18.12 -20.89
C ILE A 86 5.70 17.37 -19.68
N THR A 87 6.51 16.34 -19.92
CA THR A 87 7.12 15.54 -18.86
C THR A 87 7.99 16.39 -17.92
N ASN A 88 8.70 17.36 -18.45
CA ASN A 88 9.52 18.27 -17.64
C ASN A 88 8.70 19.14 -16.69
N LEU A 89 7.45 19.48 -17.00
CA LEU A 89 6.56 20.23 -16.09
C LEU A 89 6.21 19.41 -14.82
N TYR A 90 6.21 18.09 -14.94
CA TYR A 90 5.86 17.18 -13.85
C TYR A 90 7.10 16.55 -13.18
N ARG A 91 8.29 16.99 -13.52
CA ARG A 91 9.53 16.46 -12.93
C ARG A 91 9.59 16.74 -11.43
N SER A 92 9.85 15.71 -10.64
CA SER A 92 10.08 15.81 -9.21
C SER A 92 11.20 16.81 -8.89
N LYS A 93 11.00 17.61 -7.84
CA LYS A 93 12.04 18.52 -7.34
C LYS A 93 13.02 17.81 -6.42
N VAL A 94 12.62 16.69 -5.85
CA VAL A 94 13.44 15.86 -4.95
C VAL A 94 14.35 14.92 -5.74
N TYR A 95 13.80 14.22 -6.72
CA TYR A 95 14.51 13.21 -7.49
C TYR A 95 14.39 13.51 -8.99
N SER A 96 15.45 14.00 -9.61
CA SER A 96 15.45 14.46 -11.00
C SER A 96 14.97 13.40 -12.03
N ASN A 97 15.12 12.12 -11.71
CA ASN A 97 14.67 11.01 -12.57
C ASN A 97 13.20 10.62 -12.35
N ASN A 98 12.55 11.15 -11.31
CA ASN A 98 11.16 10.85 -11.04
C ASN A 98 10.24 11.92 -11.66
N ILE A 99 9.11 11.46 -12.15
CA ILE A 99 8.08 12.30 -12.75
C ILE A 99 6.80 12.08 -11.95
N LEU A 100 6.20 13.17 -11.48
CA LEU A 100 4.91 13.16 -10.80
C LEU A 100 3.79 12.94 -11.81
N ASP A 101 2.79 12.16 -11.46
CA ASP A 101 1.54 12.14 -12.22
C ASP A 101 0.78 13.46 -12.01
N LYS A 102 -0.15 13.79 -12.91
CA LYS A 102 -0.93 15.04 -12.83
C LYS A 102 -1.59 15.21 -11.46
N SER A 103 -2.25 14.18 -10.95
CA SER A 103 -2.92 14.23 -9.65
C SER A 103 -1.93 14.44 -8.49
N GLN A 104 -0.73 13.88 -8.58
CA GLN A 104 0.33 14.08 -7.60
C GLN A 104 0.86 15.51 -7.61
N GLN A 105 1.09 16.09 -8.80
CA GLN A 105 1.48 17.49 -8.94
C GLN A 105 0.39 18.42 -8.39
N GLU A 106 -0.88 18.15 -8.71
CA GLU A 106 -2.01 18.93 -8.17
C GLU A 106 -2.05 18.96 -6.63
N VAL A 107 -1.68 17.86 -5.95
CA VAL A 107 -1.59 17.82 -4.49
C VAL A 107 -0.49 18.74 -3.97
N VAL A 108 0.69 18.70 -4.60
CA VAL A 108 1.83 19.55 -4.22
C VAL A 108 1.49 21.02 -4.46
N ASP A 109 0.96 21.34 -5.64
CA ASP A 109 0.57 22.72 -6.01
C ASP A 109 -0.55 23.24 -5.09
N LEU A 110 -1.54 22.40 -4.78
CA LEU A 110 -2.60 22.76 -3.85
C LEU A 110 -2.02 23.15 -2.49
N PHE A 111 -1.15 22.32 -1.92
CA PHE A 111 -0.54 22.60 -0.61
C PHE A 111 0.25 23.93 -0.63
N GLN A 112 1.03 24.18 -1.69
CA GLN A 112 1.82 25.41 -1.82
C GLN A 112 0.96 26.67 -1.95
N ASN A 113 -0.21 26.57 -2.60
CA ASN A 113 -1.10 27.69 -2.89
C ASN A 113 -2.16 27.95 -1.80
N LEU A 114 -2.34 27.03 -0.82
CA LEU A 114 -3.26 27.25 0.28
C LEU A 114 -2.82 28.46 1.13
N THR A 115 -3.76 29.32 1.47
CA THR A 115 -3.57 30.42 2.45
C THR A 115 -3.29 29.85 3.84
N VAL A 116 -4.04 28.82 4.23
CA VAL A 116 -3.84 28.02 5.44
C VAL A 116 -3.36 26.64 4.99
N ARG A 117 -2.09 26.33 5.12
CA ARG A 117 -1.45 25.11 4.61
C ARG A 117 -1.75 23.89 5.47
N ARG A 118 -3.00 23.50 5.49
CA ARG A 118 -3.54 22.34 6.22
C ARG A 118 -4.29 21.48 5.23
N LEU A 119 -3.72 20.35 4.87
CA LEU A 119 -4.22 19.48 3.81
C LEU A 119 -4.41 18.06 4.31
N LEU A 120 -5.59 17.48 4.05
CA LEU A 120 -5.84 16.04 4.15
C LEU A 120 -5.92 15.47 2.73
N VAL A 121 -5.06 14.49 2.44
CA VAL A 121 -5.13 13.74 1.18
C VAL A 121 -5.62 12.33 1.43
N SER A 122 -6.75 12.03 0.84
CA SER A 122 -7.28 10.67 0.69
C SER A 122 -6.90 10.12 -0.68
N ALA A 123 -6.14 9.05 -0.71
CA ALA A 123 -5.68 8.44 -1.96
C ALA A 123 -5.43 6.94 -1.78
N PRO A 124 -5.44 6.13 -2.85
CA PRO A 124 -5.13 4.70 -2.79
C PRO A 124 -3.81 4.40 -2.08
N THR A 125 -3.65 3.18 -1.54
CA THR A 125 -2.50 2.82 -0.71
C THR A 125 -1.14 2.96 -1.40
N SER A 126 -1.08 2.77 -2.72
CA SER A 126 0.16 2.88 -3.52
C SER A 126 0.33 4.22 -4.26
N TYR A 127 -0.46 5.22 -3.91
CA TYR A 127 -0.45 6.53 -4.58
C TYR A 127 0.84 7.33 -4.39
N GLY A 128 1.62 7.05 -3.36
CA GLY A 128 2.84 7.79 -3.05
C GLY A 128 2.66 8.96 -2.08
N LYS A 129 1.69 8.91 -1.18
CA LYS A 129 1.42 9.96 -0.16
C LYS A 129 2.67 10.41 0.59
N THR A 130 3.50 9.46 1.02
CA THR A 130 4.78 9.73 1.71
C THR A 130 5.84 10.32 0.76
N PHE A 131 5.77 10.00 -0.53
CA PHE A 131 6.62 10.63 -1.53
C PHE A 131 6.26 12.12 -1.70
N LEU A 132 4.97 12.44 -1.76
CA LEU A 132 4.49 13.83 -1.84
C LEU A 132 4.84 14.63 -0.59
N MET A 133 4.86 14.03 0.59
CA MET A 133 5.36 14.68 1.80
C MET A 133 6.82 15.14 1.62
N ARG A 134 7.68 14.32 1.01
CA ARG A 134 9.07 14.72 0.74
C ARG A 134 9.18 15.86 -0.28
N GLU A 135 8.33 15.88 -1.31
CA GLU A 135 8.23 17.01 -2.24
C GLU A 135 7.85 18.31 -1.51
N ILE A 136 6.84 18.24 -0.63
CA ILE A 136 6.39 19.38 0.18
C ILE A 136 7.52 19.87 1.10
N VAL A 137 8.20 18.97 1.80
CA VAL A 137 9.32 19.29 2.68
C VAL A 137 10.47 19.95 1.89
N PHE A 138 10.82 19.38 0.74
CA PHE A 138 11.91 19.91 -0.10
C PHE A 138 11.62 21.33 -0.61
N LEU A 139 10.39 21.57 -1.06
CA LEU A 139 9.97 22.90 -1.57
C LEU A 139 9.93 23.97 -0.46
N ASN A 140 9.88 23.56 0.80
CA ASN A 140 9.82 24.47 1.95
C ASN A 140 11.05 24.35 2.88
N LYS A 141 12.14 23.72 2.42
CA LYS A 141 13.35 23.42 3.21
C LYS A 141 13.99 24.64 3.87
N ASP A 142 13.85 25.81 3.25
CA ASP A 142 14.41 27.07 3.75
C ASP A 142 13.52 27.74 4.82
N ARG A 143 12.31 27.17 5.07
CA ARG A 143 11.32 27.67 6.03
C ARG A 143 11.08 26.72 7.20
N TYR A 144 11.25 25.42 6.96
CA TYR A 144 11.02 24.40 7.96
C TYR A 144 12.33 24.02 8.64
N HIS A 145 12.46 24.36 9.91
CA HIS A 145 13.61 23.99 10.73
C HIS A 145 13.34 22.68 11.49
N ASN A 146 12.17 22.58 12.11
CA ASN A 146 11.76 21.39 12.84
C ASN A 146 10.54 20.75 12.19
N ILE A 147 10.69 19.51 11.76
CA ILE A 147 9.69 18.73 11.06
C ILE A 147 9.35 17.51 11.88
N LEU A 148 8.04 17.24 12.08
CA LEU A 148 7.59 16.03 12.77
C LEU A 148 6.81 15.12 11.81
N LEU A 149 7.30 13.90 11.64
CA LEU A 149 6.66 12.87 10.82
C LEU A 149 6.09 11.78 11.73
N VAL A 150 4.77 11.62 11.71
CA VAL A 150 4.06 10.66 12.58
C VAL A 150 3.55 9.49 11.77
N PHE A 151 4.01 8.29 12.13
CA PHE A 151 3.63 7.03 11.51
C PHE A 151 2.95 6.09 12.51
N PRO A 152 1.95 5.30 12.07
CA PRO A 152 1.13 4.49 12.96
C PRO A 152 1.87 3.33 13.62
N THR A 153 2.99 2.87 13.07
CA THR A 153 3.72 1.69 13.58
C THR A 153 5.22 1.92 13.60
N VAL A 154 5.91 1.20 14.50
CA VAL A 154 7.38 1.23 14.59
C VAL A 154 8.02 0.74 13.28
N ALA A 155 7.40 -0.22 12.59
CA ALA A 155 7.90 -0.72 11.31
C ALA A 155 7.93 0.40 10.24
N LEU A 156 6.82 1.11 10.09
CA LEU A 156 6.73 2.28 9.19
C LEU A 156 7.68 3.40 9.60
N LEU A 157 7.79 3.67 10.90
CA LEU A 157 8.72 4.65 11.43
C LEU A 157 10.14 4.33 10.97
N LEU A 158 10.61 3.10 11.16
CA LEU A 158 11.98 2.69 10.81
C LEU A 158 12.22 2.73 9.30
N GLU A 159 11.26 2.26 8.50
CA GLU A 159 11.32 2.34 7.04
C GLU A 159 11.43 3.81 6.58
N ASN A 160 10.51 4.66 7.06
CA ASN A 160 10.51 6.07 6.68
C ASN A 160 11.72 6.83 7.22
N ALA A 161 12.24 6.50 8.40
CA ALA A 161 13.46 7.09 8.91
C ALA A 161 14.67 6.80 7.99
N ARG A 162 14.80 5.56 7.49
CA ARG A 162 15.83 5.20 6.49
C ARG A 162 15.64 5.97 5.19
N MET A 163 14.40 6.07 4.72
CA MET A 163 14.08 6.85 3.51
C MET A 163 14.36 8.34 3.69
N MET A 164 14.11 8.90 4.88
CA MET A 164 14.43 10.29 5.18
C MET A 164 15.94 10.53 5.31
N GLN A 165 16.71 9.59 5.87
CA GLN A 165 18.17 9.65 5.86
C GLN A 165 18.72 9.74 4.44
N LYS A 166 18.22 8.87 3.54
CA LYS A 166 18.59 8.89 2.13
C LYS A 166 18.18 10.20 1.46
N PHE A 167 16.94 10.67 1.69
CA PHE A 167 16.44 11.93 1.17
C PHE A 167 17.30 13.13 1.57
N VAL A 168 17.69 13.22 2.84
CA VAL A 168 18.58 14.27 3.36
C VAL A 168 19.95 14.19 2.71
N SER A 169 20.53 12.99 2.61
CA SER A 169 21.85 12.77 2.01
C SER A 169 21.85 13.07 0.50
N ASP A 170 20.90 12.52 -0.26
CA ASP A 170 20.85 12.65 -1.72
C ASP A 170 20.64 14.13 -2.18
N ASN A 171 19.97 14.93 -1.35
CA ASN A 171 19.66 16.32 -1.62
C ASN A 171 20.55 17.32 -0.85
N ALA A 172 21.58 16.85 -0.17
CA ALA A 172 22.49 17.67 0.64
C ALA A 172 21.76 18.64 1.59
N LEU A 173 20.70 18.16 2.25
CA LEU A 173 19.91 18.95 3.19
C LEU A 173 20.56 18.95 4.57
N ASN A 174 20.42 20.07 5.30
CA ASN A 174 20.97 20.20 6.65
C ASN A 174 19.93 19.84 7.71
N TYR A 175 19.60 18.54 7.82
CA TYR A 175 18.70 18.02 8.87
C TYR A 175 19.31 16.83 9.57
N GLN A 176 19.12 16.78 10.90
CA GLN A 176 19.39 15.59 11.70
C GLN A 176 18.09 14.76 11.88
N ILE A 177 18.17 13.44 11.64
CA ILE A 177 17.02 12.55 11.78
C ILE A 177 16.97 11.98 13.20
N ILE A 178 15.88 12.26 13.91
CA ILE A 178 15.65 11.86 15.31
C ILE A 178 14.56 10.77 15.36
N LYS A 179 14.85 9.67 16.05
CA LYS A 179 13.93 8.51 16.20
C LYS A 179 13.54 8.23 17.65
N THR A 180 14.17 8.89 18.60
CA THR A 180 13.93 8.74 20.05
C THR A 180 13.84 10.10 20.71
N VAL A 181 13.19 10.20 21.85
CA VAL A 181 12.99 11.49 22.56
C VAL A 181 14.19 11.82 23.46
N ASP A 182 15.02 10.82 23.82
CA ASP A 182 16.17 10.98 24.70
C ASP A 182 17.37 11.55 23.93
N VAL A 183 17.24 12.79 23.44
CA VAL A 183 18.28 13.48 22.67
C VAL A 183 18.40 14.92 23.16
N ALA A 184 19.61 15.40 23.34
CA ALA A 184 19.86 16.82 23.54
C ALA A 184 19.63 17.57 22.21
N LEU A 185 18.77 18.56 22.22
CA LEU A 185 18.50 19.42 21.07
C LEU A 185 19.25 20.74 21.23
N ASP A 186 19.73 21.31 20.14
CA ASP A 186 20.30 22.64 20.08
C ASP A 186 19.50 23.52 19.11
N ASP A 187 19.62 24.85 19.26
CA ASP A 187 18.84 25.82 18.47
C ASP A 187 19.43 26.07 17.07
N GLU A 188 20.61 25.57 16.78
CA GLU A 188 21.31 25.82 15.50
C GLU A 188 21.07 24.69 14.49
N THR A 189 20.63 23.52 14.96
CA THR A 189 20.43 22.32 14.14
C THR A 189 18.98 22.19 13.72
N ASN A 190 18.77 21.87 12.43
CA ASN A 190 17.44 21.52 11.92
C ASN A 190 17.13 20.03 12.16
N TYR A 191 15.93 19.71 12.60
CA TYR A 191 15.55 18.36 12.96
C TYR A 191 14.39 17.82 12.15
N ILE A 192 14.48 16.53 11.79
CA ILE A 192 13.32 15.74 11.32
C ILE A 192 13.07 14.63 12.35
N PHE A 193 12.02 14.77 13.12
CA PHE A 193 11.55 13.78 14.07
C PHE A 193 10.68 12.76 13.34
N VAL A 194 11.02 11.47 13.43
CA VAL A 194 10.25 10.38 12.83
C VAL A 194 9.72 9.49 13.94
N PHE A 195 8.45 9.66 14.29
CA PHE A 195 7.89 9.14 15.53
C PHE A 195 6.59 8.35 15.31
N THR A 196 6.19 7.60 16.35
CA THR A 196 4.82 7.12 16.53
C THR A 196 4.01 8.18 17.28
N PRO A 197 2.66 8.11 17.31
CA PRO A 197 1.85 9.05 18.08
C PRO A 197 2.25 9.13 19.54
N GLU A 198 2.62 8.00 20.17
CA GLU A 198 3.07 7.94 21.56
C GLU A 198 4.37 8.74 21.77
N ARG A 199 5.34 8.58 20.85
CA ARG A 199 6.60 9.35 20.91
C ARG A 199 6.41 10.83 20.57
N ALA A 200 5.45 11.16 19.71
CA ALA A 200 5.10 12.55 19.43
C ALA A 200 4.56 13.24 20.69
N LEU A 201 3.71 12.56 21.47
CA LEU A 201 3.24 13.06 22.77
C LEU A 201 4.38 13.21 23.78
N GLN A 202 5.32 12.27 23.83
CA GLN A 202 6.50 12.37 24.68
C GLN A 202 7.38 13.57 24.27
N LEU A 203 7.54 13.84 22.97
CA LEU A 203 8.28 15.02 22.49
C LEU A 203 7.64 16.31 22.97
N ILE A 204 6.32 16.46 22.81
CA ILE A 204 5.58 17.65 23.24
C ILE A 204 5.71 17.84 24.76
N ALA A 205 5.70 16.76 25.53
CA ALA A 205 5.83 16.83 26.99
C ALA A 205 7.26 17.14 27.45
N ALA A 206 8.28 16.58 26.77
CA ALA A 206 9.68 16.77 27.11
C ALA A 206 10.23 18.14 26.68
N PHE A 207 9.72 18.67 25.56
CA PHE A 207 10.17 19.93 24.97
C PHE A 207 8.97 20.85 24.66
N PRO A 208 8.31 21.41 25.66
CA PRO A 208 7.08 22.21 25.46
C PRO A 208 7.32 23.51 24.66
N ASP A 209 8.53 24.03 24.67
CA ASP A 209 8.92 25.24 23.94
C ASP A 209 9.47 24.95 22.53
N LEU A 210 9.60 23.67 22.14
CA LEU A 210 10.09 23.30 20.82
C LEU A 210 9.07 23.70 19.75
N ARG A 211 9.46 24.63 18.90
CA ARG A 211 8.64 25.03 17.76
C ARG A 211 8.75 23.99 16.64
N ILE A 212 7.65 23.35 16.29
CA ILE A 212 7.51 22.52 15.09
C ILE A 212 6.91 23.39 13.98
N ASP A 213 7.57 23.45 12.82
CA ASP A 213 7.13 24.26 11.69
C ASP A 213 6.14 23.52 10.78
N PHE A 214 6.33 22.20 10.63
CA PHE A 214 5.48 21.34 9.81
C PHE A 214 5.34 19.95 10.45
N PHE A 215 4.14 19.36 10.36
CA PHE A 215 4.00 17.94 10.64
C PHE A 215 3.28 17.18 9.53
N PHE A 216 3.68 15.92 9.38
CA PHE A 216 2.99 14.92 8.58
C PHE A 216 2.38 13.86 9.50
N PHE A 217 1.14 13.45 9.22
CA PHE A 217 0.45 12.44 10.00
C PHE A 217 -0.17 11.40 9.07
N ASP A 218 0.33 10.17 9.13
CA ASP A 218 -0.13 9.07 8.29
C ASP A 218 -1.27 8.27 8.94
N GLU A 219 -2.11 7.63 8.12
CA GLU A 219 -3.23 6.79 8.53
C GLU A 219 -4.22 7.53 9.46
N VAL A 220 -4.56 8.77 9.10
CA VAL A 220 -5.36 9.67 9.93
C VAL A 220 -6.75 9.12 10.28
N TYR A 221 -7.30 8.18 9.50
CA TYR A 221 -8.59 7.55 9.78
C TYR A 221 -8.66 6.83 11.13
N LYS A 222 -7.51 6.47 11.70
CA LYS A 222 -7.43 5.81 13.01
C LYS A 222 -7.92 6.69 14.16
N ILE A 223 -8.15 7.97 13.93
CA ILE A 223 -8.78 8.87 14.90
C ILE A 223 -10.30 8.78 14.87
N ASP A 224 -10.90 8.27 13.81
CA ASP A 224 -12.34 8.21 13.58
C ASP A 224 -12.86 6.79 13.87
N GLU A 225 -13.51 6.60 15.01
CA GLU A 225 -14.08 5.32 15.41
C GLU A 225 -15.27 4.94 14.53
N ASP A 226 -16.06 5.94 14.12
CA ASP A 226 -17.23 5.71 13.27
C ASP A 226 -16.81 5.20 11.88
N TYR A 227 -15.73 5.75 11.34
CA TYR A 227 -15.18 5.32 10.05
C TYR A 227 -14.69 3.86 10.04
N CYS A 228 -14.20 3.39 11.18
CA CYS A 228 -13.74 2.01 11.34
C CYS A 228 -14.87 1.02 11.62
N SER A 229 -16.04 1.51 12.02
CA SER A 229 -17.19 0.71 12.46
C SER A 229 -18.31 0.58 11.45
N ASP A 230 -18.13 1.05 10.20
CA ASP A 230 -19.19 1.05 9.18
C ASP A 230 -19.90 -0.31 9.08
N GLY A 231 -20.94 -0.39 9.88
CA GLY A 231 -21.98 -1.38 9.79
C GLY A 231 -22.99 -0.95 8.73
N THR A 232 -23.41 -1.89 7.96
CA THR A 232 -24.60 -1.87 7.09
C THR A 232 -25.74 -1.02 7.68
N GLU A 233 -26.30 -0.14 6.88
CA GLU A 233 -27.48 0.73 7.17
C GLU A 233 -28.77 -0.01 7.61
N GLU A 234 -28.71 -1.29 7.92
CA GLU A 234 -29.91 -2.09 8.30
C GLU A 234 -30.10 -2.28 9.83
N ASP A 235 -29.27 -1.68 10.70
CA ASP A 235 -29.31 -1.96 12.14
C ASP A 235 -29.51 -0.74 13.08
N GLU A 236 -30.13 0.36 12.62
CA GLU A 236 -30.47 1.51 13.51
C GLU A 236 -31.42 1.12 14.69
N ASP A 237 -32.20 0.06 14.55
CA ASP A 237 -33.10 -0.41 15.61
C ASP A 237 -32.48 -1.41 16.62
N LYS A 238 -31.23 -1.84 16.42
CA LYS A 238 -30.59 -2.84 17.29
C LYS A 238 -29.45 -2.32 18.15
N SER A 239 -29.00 -1.08 17.94
CA SER A 239 -27.89 -0.50 18.70
C SER A 239 -28.24 -0.23 20.18
N SER A 240 -29.51 0.06 20.47
CA SER A 240 -29.96 0.32 21.85
C SER A 240 -30.07 -0.95 22.72
N SER A 241 -30.17 -2.15 22.13
CA SER A 241 -30.35 -3.39 22.87
C SER A 241 -29.07 -4.23 23.00
N ARG A 242 -28.02 -3.98 22.21
CA ARG A 242 -26.74 -4.71 22.32
C ARG A 242 -25.84 -4.19 23.43
N ASN A 243 -25.94 -2.90 23.80
CA ASN A 243 -25.15 -2.32 24.90
C ASN A 243 -25.57 -2.78 26.30
N LEU A 244 -26.68 -3.50 26.44
CA LEU A 244 -27.18 -3.99 27.73
C LEU A 244 -26.92 -5.47 28.01
N ARG A 245 -26.32 -6.22 27.09
CA ARG A 245 -26.08 -7.68 27.25
C ARG A 245 -24.66 -8.17 27.05
N LYS A 246 -23.66 -7.30 26.83
CA LYS A 246 -22.26 -7.68 27.04
C LYS A 246 -21.98 -7.66 28.54
N SER A 247 -22.17 -8.80 29.19
CA SER A 247 -21.67 -9.07 30.53
C SER A 247 -20.17 -8.77 30.59
N LYS A 248 -19.70 -8.21 31.72
CA LYS A 248 -18.33 -7.78 32.06
C LYS A 248 -17.26 -8.90 32.02
N ALA A 249 -17.35 -9.85 31.11
CA ALA A 249 -16.38 -10.92 30.98
C ALA A 249 -16.00 -11.04 29.51
N GLU A 250 -14.71 -10.77 29.21
CA GLU A 250 -14.02 -10.97 27.93
C GLU A 250 -14.16 -9.87 26.87
N VAL A 251 -13.86 -8.62 27.25
CA VAL A 251 -13.26 -7.69 26.28
C VAL A 251 -11.86 -8.24 26.00
N SER A 252 -11.59 -8.67 24.76
CA SER A 252 -10.28 -9.21 24.43
C SER A 252 -9.23 -8.16 24.69
N THR A 253 -8.08 -8.53 25.24
CA THR A 253 -6.95 -7.62 25.50
C THR A 253 -6.58 -6.82 24.24
N GLN A 254 -6.94 -7.31 23.08
CA GLN A 254 -6.65 -6.71 21.78
C GLN A 254 -7.64 -5.61 21.40
N GLU A 255 -8.91 -5.70 21.80
CA GLU A 255 -9.92 -4.62 21.65
C GLU A 255 -9.59 -3.45 22.57
N PHE A 256 -9.23 -3.72 23.82
CA PHE A 256 -8.79 -2.71 24.79
C PHE A 256 -7.53 -1.96 24.31
N LEU A 257 -6.54 -2.68 23.78
CA LEU A 257 -5.31 -2.08 23.22
C LEU A 257 -5.56 -1.25 21.95
N ASN A 258 -6.53 -1.64 21.11
CA ASN A 258 -6.89 -0.88 19.92
C ASN A 258 -7.66 0.40 20.27
N GLU A 259 -8.55 0.35 21.25
CA GLU A 259 -9.30 1.50 21.73
C GLU A 259 -8.38 2.55 22.39
N ASP A 260 -7.41 2.12 23.19
CA ASP A 260 -6.38 2.99 23.76
C ASP A 260 -5.49 3.62 22.70
N ARG A 261 -5.17 2.90 21.64
CA ARG A 261 -4.38 3.43 20.53
C ARG A 261 -5.13 4.51 19.75
N GLY A 262 -6.41 4.31 19.45
CA GLY A 262 -7.24 5.33 18.79
C GLY A 262 -7.28 6.63 19.60
N LYS A 263 -7.38 6.53 20.92
CA LYS A 263 -7.31 7.69 21.84
C LYS A 263 -5.96 8.40 21.74
N THR A 264 -4.86 7.65 21.73
CA THR A 264 -3.50 8.23 21.61
C THR A 264 -3.33 8.98 20.29
N PHE A 265 -3.83 8.42 19.18
CA PHE A 265 -3.83 9.07 17.87
C PHE A 265 -4.61 10.40 17.90
N ARG A 266 -5.82 10.40 18.48
CA ARG A 266 -6.65 11.62 18.61
C ARG A 266 -5.96 12.69 19.42
N ILE A 267 -5.40 12.34 20.57
CA ILE A 267 -4.72 13.29 21.46
C ILE A 267 -3.50 13.88 20.76
N ALA A 268 -2.67 13.05 20.13
CA ALA A 268 -1.48 13.50 19.41
C ALA A 268 -1.84 14.48 18.28
N LEU A 269 -2.80 14.11 17.42
CA LEU A 269 -3.24 14.97 16.34
C LEU A 269 -3.87 16.27 16.84
N TYR A 270 -4.70 16.21 17.88
CA TYR A 270 -5.32 17.39 18.48
C TYR A 270 -4.28 18.37 19.01
N LEU A 271 -3.31 17.91 19.81
CA LEU A 271 -2.27 18.78 20.37
C LEU A 271 -1.40 19.39 19.27
N LEU A 272 -0.96 18.59 18.29
CA LEU A 272 -0.18 19.07 17.16
C LEU A 272 -0.94 20.11 16.33
N SER A 273 -2.22 19.89 16.06
CA SER A 273 -3.04 20.84 15.28
C SER A 273 -3.26 22.19 15.98
N LYS A 274 -3.06 22.27 17.32
CA LYS A 274 -3.15 23.51 18.09
C LYS A 274 -1.86 24.30 18.11
N THR A 275 -0.71 23.62 18.01
CA THR A 275 0.61 24.23 18.13
C THR A 275 1.28 24.47 16.79
N VAL A 276 0.98 23.64 15.78
CA VAL A 276 1.60 23.69 14.45
C VAL A 276 0.64 24.29 13.42
N SER A 277 1.12 25.23 12.63
CA SER A 277 0.30 25.96 11.67
C SER A 277 0.16 25.27 10.31
N GLU A 278 1.20 24.56 9.85
CA GLU A 278 1.27 23.92 8.54
C GLU A 278 1.39 22.40 8.69
N TYR A 279 0.50 21.63 8.03
CA TYR A 279 0.55 20.18 8.11
C TYR A 279 -0.14 19.46 6.95
N TYR A 280 0.34 18.24 6.72
CA TYR A 280 -0.16 17.33 5.72
C TYR A 280 -0.64 16.02 6.38
N LEU A 281 -1.93 15.75 6.30
CA LEU A 281 -2.57 14.53 6.80
C LEU A 281 -2.77 13.56 5.63
N ALA A 282 -2.56 12.29 5.86
CA ALA A 282 -2.71 11.26 4.85
C ALA A 282 -3.59 10.10 5.33
N GLY A 283 -4.38 9.56 4.42
CA GLY A 283 -5.16 8.35 4.68
C GLY A 283 -5.49 7.59 3.39
N PRO A 284 -5.75 6.28 3.48
CA PRO A 284 -6.08 5.47 2.32
C PRO A 284 -7.57 5.51 2.03
N ASN A 285 -7.96 5.81 0.78
CA ASN A 285 -9.33 5.64 0.30
C ASN A 285 -10.44 6.22 1.19
N LEU A 286 -10.19 7.33 1.86
CA LEU A 286 -11.18 7.97 2.72
C LEU A 286 -12.19 8.76 1.87
N ALA A 287 -13.46 8.66 2.18
CA ALA A 287 -14.52 9.47 1.59
C ALA A 287 -15.15 10.34 2.69
N GLN A 288 -15.28 11.65 2.44
CA GLN A 288 -15.80 12.59 3.44
C GLN A 288 -17.23 12.27 3.89
N GLU A 289 -18.02 11.69 3.01
CA GLU A 289 -19.39 11.26 3.30
C GLU A 289 -19.51 10.20 4.40
N HIS A 290 -18.42 9.47 4.65
CA HIS A 290 -18.34 8.43 5.69
C HIS A 290 -17.64 8.90 6.97
N PHE A 291 -17.23 10.17 7.05
CA PHE A 291 -16.60 10.67 8.27
C PHE A 291 -17.59 10.86 9.41
N GLY A 292 -17.22 10.39 10.59
CA GLY A 292 -17.95 10.67 11.81
C GLY A 292 -17.99 12.18 12.16
N ILE A 293 -18.97 12.57 12.94
CA ILE A 293 -19.20 13.99 13.35
C ILE A 293 -17.95 14.60 14.01
N GLY A 294 -17.20 13.79 14.76
CA GLY A 294 -15.94 14.21 15.40
C GLY A 294 -14.88 14.62 14.37
N MET A 295 -14.69 13.81 13.33
CA MET A 295 -13.74 14.11 12.26
C MET A 295 -14.17 15.34 11.46
N LEU A 296 -15.44 15.43 11.08
CA LEU A 296 -15.97 16.60 10.35
C LEU A 296 -15.78 17.92 11.14
N ARG A 297 -16.04 17.90 12.45
CA ARG A 297 -15.78 19.06 13.32
C ARG A 297 -14.30 19.40 13.41
N PHE A 298 -13.44 18.39 13.50
CA PHE A 298 -11.98 18.60 13.52
C PHE A 298 -11.50 19.26 12.23
N LEU A 299 -11.94 18.77 11.07
CA LEU A 299 -11.58 19.34 9.77
C LEU A 299 -12.03 20.79 9.62
N SER A 300 -13.29 21.08 9.94
CA SER A 300 -13.86 22.43 9.81
C SER A 300 -13.23 23.43 10.80
N SER A 301 -13.08 23.03 12.09
CA SER A 301 -12.52 23.91 13.13
C SER A 301 -11.05 24.26 12.89
N ASN A 302 -10.31 23.40 12.18
CA ASN A 302 -8.91 23.64 11.83
C ASN A 302 -8.73 24.14 10.40
N GLN A 303 -9.80 24.41 9.65
CA GLN A 303 -9.75 24.88 8.25
C GLN A 303 -8.91 23.95 7.35
N ILE A 304 -9.08 22.64 7.49
CA ILE A 304 -8.34 21.65 6.75
C ILE A 304 -9.01 21.47 5.38
N THR A 305 -8.24 21.67 4.32
CA THR A 305 -8.67 21.34 2.97
C THR A 305 -8.58 19.84 2.75
N VAL A 306 -9.60 19.22 2.18
CA VAL A 306 -9.59 17.78 1.86
C VAL A 306 -9.48 17.60 0.35
N LYS A 307 -8.53 16.77 -0.08
CA LYS A 307 -8.37 16.35 -1.48
C LYS A 307 -8.55 14.84 -1.57
N GLU A 308 -9.61 14.42 -2.22
CA GLU A 308 -9.88 13.01 -2.51
C GLU A 308 -9.34 12.64 -3.89
N ILE A 309 -8.65 11.50 -3.97
CA ILE A 309 -8.11 10.94 -5.20
C ILE A 309 -8.65 9.53 -5.36
N ASN A 310 -9.59 9.38 -6.26
CA ASN A 310 -10.29 8.11 -6.52
C ASN A 310 -9.69 7.32 -7.68
N PHE A 311 -8.77 7.93 -8.45
CA PHE A 311 -8.12 7.27 -9.57
C PHE A 311 -7.08 6.25 -9.08
N GLU A 312 -7.26 5.01 -9.48
CA GLU A 312 -6.29 3.94 -9.29
C GLU A 312 -5.55 3.66 -10.61
N PRO A 313 -4.25 3.93 -10.69
CA PRO A 313 -3.50 3.76 -11.94
C PRO A 313 -3.26 2.30 -12.33
N THR A 314 -3.44 1.35 -11.42
CA THR A 314 -3.25 -0.09 -11.67
C THR A 314 -4.59 -0.78 -11.93
N LEU A 315 -4.69 -1.59 -12.98
CA LEU A 315 -5.84 -2.43 -13.21
C LEU A 315 -5.92 -3.53 -12.15
N ARG A 316 -7.05 -3.63 -11.45
CA ARG A 316 -7.31 -4.71 -10.49
C ARG A 316 -8.39 -5.64 -10.98
N ILE A 317 -8.00 -6.91 -11.19
CA ILE A 317 -8.89 -7.98 -11.63
C ILE A 317 -9.37 -8.77 -10.41
N ALA A 318 -10.67 -8.79 -10.20
CA ALA A 318 -11.28 -9.66 -9.21
C ALA A 318 -11.36 -11.08 -9.77
N VAL A 319 -10.90 -12.07 -8.99
CA VAL A 319 -10.89 -13.47 -9.38
C VAL A 319 -11.75 -14.28 -8.40
N ASN A 320 -12.84 -14.84 -8.89
CA ASN A 320 -13.66 -15.76 -8.11
C ASN A 320 -12.97 -17.13 -8.06
N ALA A 321 -12.59 -17.57 -6.85
CA ALA A 321 -12.03 -18.89 -6.58
C ALA A 321 -12.83 -19.61 -5.48
N TYR A 322 -14.07 -19.17 -5.23
CA TYR A 322 -14.94 -19.76 -4.21
C TYR A 322 -15.60 -21.07 -4.67
N ASN A 323 -15.98 -21.14 -5.93
CA ASN A 323 -16.65 -22.31 -6.52
C ASN A 323 -15.65 -23.37 -7.03
N THR A 324 -16.10 -24.23 -7.93
CA THR A 324 -15.29 -25.26 -8.58
C THR A 324 -14.43 -24.73 -9.74
N ARG A 325 -14.54 -23.44 -10.06
CA ARG A 325 -13.78 -22.78 -11.11
C ARG A 325 -13.09 -21.52 -10.57
N ILE A 326 -11.95 -21.22 -11.16
CA ILE A 326 -11.25 -19.95 -10.98
C ILE A 326 -11.66 -19.07 -12.16
N GLU A 327 -12.36 -17.98 -11.89
CA GLU A 327 -12.96 -17.10 -12.90
C GLU A 327 -12.47 -15.67 -12.69
N GLU A 328 -11.78 -15.12 -13.68
CA GLU A 328 -11.35 -13.72 -13.68
C GLU A 328 -12.51 -12.84 -14.19
N LYS A 329 -12.88 -11.82 -13.40
CA LYS A 329 -13.87 -10.83 -13.80
C LYS A 329 -13.19 -9.72 -14.58
N MET A 330 -13.21 -9.85 -15.90
CA MET A 330 -12.61 -8.87 -16.79
C MET A 330 -13.48 -7.60 -16.92
N PRO A 331 -12.86 -6.41 -17.01
CA PRO A 331 -13.56 -5.20 -17.44
C PRO A 331 -14.23 -5.39 -18.81
N LYS A 332 -15.37 -4.71 -19.03
CA LYS A 332 -16.15 -4.84 -20.28
C LYS A 332 -15.37 -4.51 -21.56
N CYS A 333 -14.36 -3.66 -21.46
CA CYS A 333 -13.50 -3.27 -22.59
C CYS A 333 -12.41 -4.29 -22.92
N LEU A 334 -12.22 -5.34 -22.08
CA LEU A 334 -11.22 -6.36 -22.27
C LEU A 334 -11.86 -7.70 -22.65
N PRO A 335 -11.14 -8.57 -23.37
CA PRO A 335 -11.66 -9.88 -23.73
C PRO A 335 -11.89 -10.74 -22.49
N ASP A 336 -12.97 -11.51 -22.50
CA ASP A 336 -13.24 -12.48 -21.46
C ASP A 336 -12.09 -13.47 -21.28
N SER A 337 -11.79 -13.80 -20.02
CA SER A 337 -10.80 -14.83 -19.72
C SER A 337 -11.31 -16.20 -20.16
N LYS A 338 -10.75 -16.72 -21.26
CA LYS A 338 -11.11 -18.06 -21.79
C LYS A 338 -10.51 -19.21 -21.00
N ASN A 339 -9.55 -18.94 -20.10
CA ASN A 339 -8.81 -19.93 -19.35
C ASN A 339 -9.21 -19.91 -17.89
N THR A 340 -10.16 -20.73 -17.52
CA THR A 340 -10.56 -20.97 -16.13
C THR A 340 -9.76 -22.13 -15.55
N GLY A 341 -9.21 -21.93 -14.35
CA GLY A 341 -8.69 -23.02 -13.53
C GLY A 341 -9.83 -23.83 -12.92
N LEU A 342 -9.58 -25.09 -12.61
CA LEU A 342 -10.55 -25.97 -11.98
C LEU A 342 -10.14 -26.24 -10.53
N ILE A 343 -11.12 -26.18 -9.63
CA ILE A 343 -11.00 -26.60 -8.24
C ILE A 343 -11.86 -27.87 -8.09
N PRO A 344 -11.32 -29.00 -7.60
CA PRO A 344 -12.08 -30.22 -7.44
C PRO A 344 -13.32 -30.00 -6.54
N HIS A 345 -14.44 -30.59 -6.93
CA HIS A 345 -15.68 -30.52 -6.15
C HIS A 345 -15.47 -31.10 -4.75
N GLY A 346 -15.92 -30.40 -3.71
CA GLY A 346 -15.74 -30.82 -2.31
C GLY A 346 -14.32 -30.70 -1.78
N ALA A 347 -13.41 -30.04 -2.51
CA ALA A 347 -12.03 -29.84 -2.07
C ALA A 347 -11.96 -29.08 -0.74
N LYS A 348 -11.11 -29.57 0.18
CA LYS A 348 -10.82 -28.89 1.45
C LYS A 348 -10.10 -27.56 1.18
N VAL A 349 -10.18 -26.62 2.11
CA VAL A 349 -9.57 -25.27 1.98
C VAL A 349 -8.10 -25.34 1.53
N ASN A 350 -7.32 -26.27 2.08
CA ASN A 350 -5.90 -26.40 1.71
C ASN A 350 -5.66 -26.91 0.28
N ASP A 351 -6.55 -27.77 -0.23
CA ASP A 351 -6.47 -28.23 -1.61
C ASP A 351 -6.85 -27.09 -2.57
N ARG A 352 -7.85 -26.30 -2.17
CA ARG A 352 -8.24 -25.09 -2.92
C ARG A 352 -7.11 -24.04 -2.96
N ILE A 353 -6.42 -23.81 -1.83
CA ILE A 353 -5.24 -22.93 -1.80
C ILE A 353 -4.19 -23.43 -2.78
N LYS A 354 -3.88 -24.73 -2.78
CA LYS A 354 -2.93 -25.36 -3.70
C LYS A 354 -3.32 -25.10 -5.17
N GLU A 355 -4.57 -25.35 -5.52
CA GLU A 355 -5.05 -25.15 -6.90
C GLU A 355 -4.96 -23.68 -7.33
N VAL A 356 -5.32 -22.73 -6.47
CA VAL A 356 -5.20 -21.29 -6.77
C VAL A 356 -3.73 -20.88 -6.92
N VAL A 357 -2.86 -21.35 -6.04
CA VAL A 357 -1.40 -21.09 -6.13
C VAL A 357 -0.82 -21.70 -7.40
N SER A 358 -1.16 -22.93 -7.71
CA SER A 358 -0.73 -23.59 -8.95
C SER A 358 -1.24 -22.87 -10.21
N TYR A 359 -2.46 -22.34 -10.15
CA TYR A 359 -3.00 -21.51 -11.25
C TYR A 359 -2.18 -20.24 -11.44
N ILE A 360 -1.84 -19.53 -10.35
CA ILE A 360 -1.00 -18.33 -10.40
C ILE A 360 0.39 -18.64 -10.96
N ASP A 361 1.03 -19.70 -10.49
CA ASP A 361 2.35 -20.15 -10.96
C ASP A 361 2.33 -20.51 -12.45
N ASN A 362 1.34 -21.28 -12.90
CA ASN A 362 1.18 -21.67 -14.31
C ASN A 362 0.97 -20.46 -15.24
N LYS A 363 0.29 -19.43 -14.75
CA LYS A 363 0.05 -18.17 -15.47
C LYS A 363 1.21 -17.20 -15.35
N LYS A 364 2.20 -17.47 -14.50
CA LYS A 364 3.32 -16.58 -14.18
C LYS A 364 2.87 -15.19 -13.69
N TYR A 365 1.84 -15.15 -12.86
CA TYR A 365 1.28 -13.89 -12.36
C TYR A 365 2.14 -13.23 -11.28
N GLY A 366 3.22 -13.88 -10.83
CA GLY A 366 4.20 -13.28 -9.92
C GLY A 366 3.84 -13.40 -8.44
N LYS A 367 4.41 -12.50 -7.65
CA LYS A 367 4.39 -12.56 -6.19
C LYS A 367 2.99 -12.49 -5.60
N THR A 368 2.74 -13.32 -4.59
CA THR A 368 1.40 -13.55 -4.02
C THR A 368 1.38 -13.42 -2.51
N LEU A 369 0.47 -12.59 -2.00
CA LEU A 369 0.10 -12.56 -0.59
C LEU A 369 -1.12 -13.43 -0.33
N LEU A 370 -1.09 -14.23 0.75
CA LEU A 370 -2.26 -14.92 1.27
C LEU A 370 -2.71 -14.27 2.58
N TYR A 371 -3.86 -13.61 2.54
CA TYR A 371 -4.45 -13.01 3.73
C TYR A 371 -5.14 -14.07 4.59
N CYS A 372 -4.71 -14.16 5.85
CA CYS A 372 -5.27 -15.02 6.88
C CYS A 372 -5.84 -14.18 8.03
N ASN A 373 -6.97 -14.61 8.60
CA ASN A 373 -7.64 -13.88 9.67
C ASN A 373 -6.94 -13.96 11.03
N SER A 374 -5.92 -14.81 11.18
CA SER A 374 -5.16 -14.93 12.42
C SER A 374 -3.75 -15.50 12.20
N PRO A 375 -2.78 -15.23 13.10
CA PRO A 375 -1.45 -15.82 13.08
C PRO A 375 -1.45 -17.35 13.07
N ARG A 376 -2.35 -17.96 13.87
CA ARG A 376 -2.50 -19.41 13.92
C ARG A 376 -2.90 -20.00 12.57
N LYS A 377 -3.84 -19.34 11.86
CA LYS A 377 -4.27 -19.77 10.52
C LYS A 377 -3.18 -19.57 9.47
N ALA A 378 -2.41 -18.51 9.56
CA ALA A 378 -1.28 -18.29 8.67
C ALA A 378 -0.25 -19.42 8.80
N ALA A 379 0.11 -19.82 10.02
CA ALA A 379 1.01 -20.94 10.28
C ALA A 379 0.38 -22.30 9.83
N GLU A 380 -0.90 -22.55 10.16
CA GLU A 380 -1.57 -23.80 9.78
C GLU A 380 -1.63 -24.01 8.26
N TYR A 381 -2.04 -22.97 7.52
CA TYR A 381 -2.19 -23.06 6.07
C TYR A 381 -0.84 -23.12 5.36
N SER A 382 0.15 -22.40 5.83
CA SER A 382 1.50 -22.44 5.24
C SER A 382 2.16 -23.82 5.38
N VAL A 383 2.09 -24.43 6.56
CA VAL A 383 2.61 -25.80 6.79
C VAL A 383 1.91 -26.82 5.90
N LYS A 384 0.56 -26.73 5.81
CA LYS A 384 -0.21 -27.66 4.97
C LYS A 384 0.03 -27.47 3.48
N LEU A 385 0.24 -26.23 3.02
CA LEU A 385 0.61 -25.97 1.64
C LEU A 385 2.02 -26.48 1.35
N ALA A 386 2.98 -26.17 2.21
CA ALA A 386 4.37 -26.61 2.11
C ALA A 386 4.49 -28.14 2.05
N GLY A 387 3.64 -28.86 2.80
CA GLY A 387 3.57 -30.32 2.75
C GLY A 387 2.95 -30.91 1.47
N LYS A 388 2.21 -30.09 0.69
CA LYS A 388 1.55 -30.52 -0.55
C LYS A 388 2.28 -30.10 -1.83
N MET A 389 3.21 -29.15 -1.71
CA MET A 389 4.04 -28.69 -2.82
C MET A 389 5.42 -29.32 -2.69
N ASP A 390 5.82 -30.04 -3.70
CA ASP A 390 7.17 -30.63 -3.77
C ASP A 390 8.16 -29.58 -4.25
N LYS A 391 8.46 -28.64 -3.34
CA LYS A 391 9.36 -27.49 -3.61
C LYS A 391 10.38 -27.44 -2.48
N GLU A 392 11.65 -27.58 -2.77
CA GLU A 392 12.77 -27.23 -1.87
C GLU A 392 13.64 -26.21 -2.59
N ILE A 393 13.62 -24.96 -2.09
CA ILE A 393 14.40 -23.89 -2.72
C ILE A 393 15.46 -23.30 -1.78
N TYR A 394 15.67 -23.92 -0.61
CA TYR A 394 16.63 -23.44 0.38
C TYR A 394 18.05 -23.26 -0.20
N ASP A 395 18.49 -24.19 -1.05
CA ASP A 395 19.82 -24.12 -1.67
C ASP A 395 20.00 -22.92 -2.61
N SER A 396 18.89 -22.44 -3.20
CA SER A 396 18.88 -21.27 -4.07
C SER A 396 18.83 -19.92 -3.30
N PHE A 397 18.67 -19.95 -1.99
CA PHE A 397 18.62 -18.72 -1.19
C PHE A 397 19.95 -17.98 -1.18
N PRO A 398 19.94 -16.64 -1.13
CA PRO A 398 21.14 -15.85 -0.89
C PRO A 398 21.82 -16.24 0.42
N ASP A 399 23.15 -16.21 0.46
CA ASP A 399 23.92 -16.64 1.62
C ASP A 399 23.59 -15.84 2.89
N ASN A 400 23.36 -14.53 2.76
CA ASN A 400 22.93 -13.69 3.88
C ASN A 400 21.60 -14.15 4.48
N PHE A 401 20.67 -14.63 3.65
CA PHE A 401 19.40 -15.13 4.16
C PHE A 401 19.52 -16.52 4.78
N LYS A 402 20.38 -17.39 4.24
CA LYS A 402 20.74 -18.67 4.89
C LYS A 402 21.36 -18.42 6.27
N MET A 403 22.29 -17.46 6.38
CA MET A 403 22.88 -17.07 7.66
C MET A 403 21.84 -16.53 8.64
N PHE A 404 20.88 -15.77 8.17
CA PHE A 404 19.76 -15.28 8.98
C PHE A 404 18.91 -16.44 9.53
N ILE A 405 18.55 -17.42 8.69
CA ILE A 405 17.83 -18.62 9.13
C ILE A 405 18.63 -19.38 10.19
N GLN A 406 19.93 -19.58 10.00
CA GLN A 406 20.80 -20.21 10.97
C GLN A 406 20.89 -19.42 12.28
N HIS A 407 20.91 -18.08 12.20
CA HIS A 407 20.90 -17.22 13.38
C HIS A 407 19.61 -17.42 14.20
N ILE A 408 18.43 -17.41 13.55
CA ILE A 408 17.15 -17.70 14.22
C ILE A 408 17.18 -19.07 14.89
N GLN A 409 17.68 -20.09 14.20
CA GLN A 409 17.77 -21.45 14.76
C GLN A 409 18.60 -21.49 16.04
N ARG A 410 19.71 -20.76 16.10
CA ARG A 410 20.57 -20.67 17.30
C ARG A 410 19.93 -19.84 18.40
N GLU A 411 19.37 -18.68 18.06
CA GLU A 411 18.79 -17.73 19.01
C GLU A 411 17.61 -18.33 19.79
N TYR A 412 16.81 -19.16 19.15
CA TYR A 412 15.64 -19.79 19.76
C TYR A 412 15.89 -21.25 20.19
N ASP A 413 17.16 -21.69 20.23
CA ASP A 413 17.59 -23.03 20.64
C ASP A 413 16.76 -24.16 19.98
N ILE A 414 16.57 -24.04 18.67
CA ILE A 414 15.74 -24.96 17.90
C ILE A 414 16.58 -26.21 17.56
N ASP A 415 16.25 -27.35 18.19
CA ASP A 415 16.91 -28.62 17.93
C ASP A 415 16.67 -29.08 16.48
N HIS A 416 17.75 -29.36 15.77
CA HIS A 416 17.76 -29.74 14.37
C HIS A 416 17.24 -31.18 14.11
N SER A 417 16.99 -31.98 15.16
CA SER A 417 16.90 -33.43 14.99
C SER A 417 15.45 -33.97 14.97
N VAL A 418 14.49 -33.32 15.62
CA VAL A 418 13.13 -33.89 15.76
C VAL A 418 11.99 -32.90 15.58
N ASP A 419 12.14 -31.64 16.02
CA ASP A 419 11.07 -30.64 16.02
C ASP A 419 11.55 -29.27 15.49
N GLU A 420 12.07 -29.26 14.26
CA GLU A 420 12.38 -27.97 13.62
C GLU A 420 11.13 -27.09 13.63
N TRP A 421 11.26 -25.88 14.13
CA TRP A 421 10.17 -24.91 14.14
C TRP A 421 9.48 -24.84 12.75
N SER A 422 8.21 -25.13 12.70
CA SER A 422 7.44 -25.19 11.45
C SER A 422 7.57 -23.93 10.57
N PHE A 423 7.85 -22.79 11.17
CA PHE A 423 8.21 -21.55 10.48
C PHE A 423 9.46 -21.72 9.60
N ILE A 424 10.52 -22.33 10.13
CA ILE A 424 11.76 -22.56 9.39
C ILE A 424 11.55 -23.58 8.26
N GLN A 425 10.81 -24.66 8.53
CA GLN A 425 10.47 -25.66 7.49
C GLN A 425 9.72 -25.03 6.32
N VAL A 426 8.74 -24.16 6.63
CA VAL A 426 7.94 -23.43 5.64
C VAL A 426 8.81 -22.48 4.83
N LEU A 427 9.72 -21.74 5.48
CA LEU A 427 10.68 -20.86 4.80
C LEU A 427 11.58 -21.62 3.84
N LYS A 428 12.18 -22.75 4.27
CA LYS A 428 13.05 -23.57 3.41
C LYS A 428 12.36 -24.06 2.15
N LYS A 429 11.02 -24.21 2.19
CA LYS A 429 10.19 -24.54 1.03
C LYS A 429 9.72 -23.34 0.20
N GLY A 430 10.20 -22.14 0.53
CA GLY A 430 9.91 -20.94 -0.25
C GLY A 430 8.59 -20.25 0.08
N PHE A 431 8.11 -20.41 1.31
CA PHE A 431 6.91 -19.73 1.78
C PHE A 431 7.25 -18.81 2.94
N GLY A 432 6.98 -17.51 2.79
CA GLY A 432 7.10 -16.55 3.88
C GLY A 432 5.88 -16.56 4.81
N ILE A 433 6.11 -16.20 6.08
CA ILE A 433 5.02 -15.97 7.05
C ILE A 433 5.27 -14.62 7.71
N HIS A 434 4.25 -13.74 7.70
CA HIS A 434 4.33 -12.41 8.29
C HIS A 434 3.10 -12.13 9.16
N HIS A 435 3.29 -11.97 10.47
CA HIS A 435 2.24 -11.59 11.41
C HIS A 435 2.80 -10.90 12.66
N GLY A 436 1.97 -10.17 13.38
CA GLY A 436 2.37 -9.34 14.52
C GLY A 436 2.94 -10.06 15.74
N LYS A 437 2.82 -11.39 15.84
CA LYS A 437 3.41 -12.19 16.92
C LYS A 437 4.87 -12.59 16.66
N LEU A 438 5.37 -12.44 15.44
CA LEU A 438 6.79 -12.63 15.15
C LEU A 438 7.61 -11.46 15.70
N PRO A 439 8.87 -11.68 16.14
CA PRO A 439 9.81 -10.62 16.44
C PRO A 439 9.95 -9.63 15.28
N LYS A 440 10.09 -8.33 15.58
CA LYS A 440 10.11 -7.29 14.56
C LYS A 440 11.20 -7.46 13.53
N TYR A 441 12.40 -7.86 13.93
CA TYR A 441 13.52 -8.10 13.02
C TYR A 441 13.23 -9.25 12.04
N ILE A 442 12.52 -10.30 12.48
CA ILE A 442 12.08 -11.41 11.62
C ILE A 442 11.02 -10.90 10.62
N GLN A 443 10.05 -10.11 11.09
CA GLN A 443 9.03 -9.53 10.20
C GLN A 443 9.68 -8.69 9.08
N GLN A 444 10.67 -7.86 9.43
CA GLN A 444 11.37 -7.01 8.47
C GLN A 444 12.16 -7.81 7.45
N GLU A 445 12.92 -8.81 7.90
CA GLU A 445 13.73 -9.65 7.01
C GLU A 445 12.86 -10.45 6.04
N ILE A 446 11.78 -11.09 6.52
CA ILE A 446 10.86 -11.85 5.68
C ILE A 446 10.24 -10.96 4.60
N LEU A 447 9.85 -9.74 4.96
CA LEU A 447 9.31 -8.78 4.02
C LEU A 447 10.35 -8.34 2.97
N GLU A 448 11.56 -8.06 3.41
CA GLU A 448 12.67 -7.67 2.53
C GLU A 448 13.01 -8.78 1.53
N GLN A 449 13.07 -10.02 1.99
CA GLN A 449 13.33 -11.18 1.14
C GLN A 449 12.17 -11.46 0.16
N PHE A 450 10.92 -11.28 0.58
CA PHE A 450 9.77 -11.33 -0.32
C PHE A 450 9.86 -10.26 -1.41
N ASN A 451 10.17 -9.01 -1.04
CA ASN A 451 10.32 -7.92 -2.01
C ASN A 451 11.50 -8.15 -2.97
N LYS A 452 12.59 -8.75 -2.50
CA LYS A 452 13.73 -9.16 -3.35
C LYS A 452 13.43 -10.35 -4.27
N GLY A 453 12.32 -11.07 -4.05
CA GLY A 453 11.96 -12.25 -4.84
C GLY A 453 12.72 -13.52 -4.44
N THR A 454 13.23 -13.59 -3.20
CA THR A 454 13.81 -14.83 -2.66
C THR A 454 12.76 -15.93 -2.59
N PHE A 455 11.51 -15.57 -2.37
CA PHE A 455 10.32 -16.41 -2.47
C PHE A 455 9.11 -15.59 -2.93
N ASP A 456 8.17 -16.24 -3.63
CA ASP A 456 7.06 -15.57 -4.30
C ASP A 456 5.73 -15.64 -3.54
N ILE A 457 5.67 -16.39 -2.44
CA ILE A 457 4.43 -16.59 -1.68
C ILE A 457 4.65 -16.24 -0.22
N MET A 458 3.79 -15.37 0.33
CA MET A 458 3.84 -14.99 1.73
C MET A 458 2.45 -15.03 2.37
N PHE A 459 2.31 -15.79 3.46
CA PHE A 459 1.14 -15.81 4.31
C PHE A 459 1.17 -14.63 5.28
N CYS A 460 0.08 -13.89 5.37
CA CYS A 460 0.04 -12.67 6.15
C CYS A 460 -1.28 -12.48 6.89
N THR A 461 -1.26 -11.61 7.89
CA THR A 461 -2.45 -11.15 8.63
C THR A 461 -2.67 -9.66 8.39
N SER A 462 -3.64 -9.05 9.08
CA SER A 462 -3.94 -7.62 9.00
C SER A 462 -2.72 -6.70 9.23
N THR A 463 -1.67 -7.17 9.88
CA THR A 463 -0.43 -6.40 10.08
C THR A 463 0.25 -5.98 8.78
N ILE A 464 0.04 -6.74 7.68
CA ILE A 464 0.57 -6.34 6.37
C ILE A 464 -0.28 -5.27 5.70
N VAL A 465 -1.56 -5.20 6.07
CA VAL A 465 -2.50 -4.18 5.57
C VAL A 465 -2.19 -2.83 6.19
N GLU A 466 -1.71 -2.82 7.44
CA GLU A 466 -1.45 -1.64 8.22
C GLU A 466 0.00 -1.13 8.06
N GLY A 467 0.34 -0.66 6.85
CA GLY A 467 1.53 0.15 6.69
C GLY A 467 2.82 -0.56 6.31
N VAL A 468 2.75 -1.68 5.59
CA VAL A 468 3.93 -2.36 5.05
C VAL A 468 3.95 -2.25 3.52
N ASN A 469 5.10 -1.92 2.95
CA ASN A 469 5.27 -1.85 1.50
C ASN A 469 5.63 -3.23 0.94
N THR A 470 4.77 -3.77 0.05
CA THR A 470 4.98 -5.06 -0.62
C THR A 470 4.91 -4.92 -2.13
N ASP A 471 5.71 -5.72 -2.84
CA ASP A 471 5.73 -5.78 -4.31
C ASP A 471 4.83 -6.91 -4.85
N ALA A 472 3.75 -7.23 -4.14
CA ALA A 472 2.84 -8.30 -4.53
C ALA A 472 1.98 -7.90 -5.72
N GLN A 473 1.87 -8.78 -6.71
CA GLN A 473 0.94 -8.66 -7.83
C GLN A 473 -0.42 -9.30 -7.51
N ASN A 474 -0.42 -10.32 -6.65
CA ASN A 474 -1.63 -11.06 -6.32
C ASN A 474 -1.93 -11.04 -4.83
N MET A 475 -3.22 -11.04 -4.51
CA MET A 475 -3.74 -11.22 -3.16
C MET A 475 -4.76 -12.36 -3.15
N ILE A 476 -4.56 -13.35 -2.31
CA ILE A 476 -5.56 -14.39 -2.04
C ILE A 476 -6.23 -14.09 -0.71
N ILE A 477 -7.53 -13.87 -0.72
CA ILE A 477 -8.34 -13.63 0.48
C ILE A 477 -9.07 -14.92 0.83
N LEU A 478 -8.61 -15.61 1.89
CA LEU A 478 -9.17 -16.89 2.30
C LEU A 478 -10.52 -16.73 2.99
N ASN A 479 -10.64 -15.72 3.85
CA ASN A 479 -11.84 -15.44 4.63
C ASN A 479 -12.04 -13.92 4.76
N ALA A 480 -13.29 -13.48 4.69
CA ALA A 480 -13.68 -12.08 4.91
C ALA A 480 -13.84 -11.75 6.40
N SER A 481 -12.87 -12.14 7.24
CA SER A 481 -12.95 -11.88 8.68
C SER A 481 -11.62 -11.46 9.28
N LYS A 482 -11.68 -10.65 10.33
CA LYS A 482 -10.53 -10.17 11.13
C LYS A 482 -10.91 -10.34 12.60
N GLY A 483 -10.13 -11.11 13.37
CA GLY A 483 -10.38 -11.29 14.81
C GLY A 483 -11.73 -11.91 15.19
N GLY A 484 -12.45 -12.52 14.25
CA GLY A 484 -13.80 -13.08 14.46
C GLY A 484 -14.94 -12.23 13.90
N GLU A 485 -14.69 -10.98 13.53
CA GLU A 485 -15.64 -10.07 12.88
C GLU A 485 -15.51 -10.10 11.35
N LYS A 486 -16.58 -9.74 10.64
CA LYS A 486 -16.52 -9.58 9.18
C LYS A 486 -15.64 -8.37 8.83
N LEU A 487 -14.87 -8.50 7.75
CA LEU A 487 -14.13 -7.36 7.18
C LEU A 487 -15.13 -6.29 6.70
N THR A 488 -14.86 -5.05 7.04
CA THR A 488 -15.60 -3.91 6.50
C THR A 488 -15.27 -3.69 5.02
N PRO A 489 -16.11 -2.99 4.24
CA PRO A 489 -15.77 -2.59 2.87
C PRO A 489 -14.44 -1.83 2.79
N PHE A 490 -14.13 -1.01 3.78
CA PHE A 490 -12.88 -0.30 3.93
C PHE A 490 -11.67 -1.24 4.11
N ASP A 491 -11.77 -2.24 5.01
CA ASP A 491 -10.73 -3.26 5.19
C ASP A 491 -10.46 -4.02 3.89
N ILE A 492 -11.52 -4.44 3.22
CA ILE A 492 -11.43 -5.15 1.93
C ILE A 492 -10.73 -4.28 0.88
N LYS A 493 -11.08 -2.99 0.79
CA LYS A 493 -10.45 -2.04 -0.14
C LYS A 493 -8.95 -1.87 0.16
N ASN A 494 -8.58 -1.79 1.43
CA ASN A 494 -7.18 -1.69 1.84
C ASN A 494 -6.39 -2.98 1.60
N ILE A 495 -6.99 -4.15 1.87
CA ILE A 495 -6.37 -5.46 1.55
C ILE A 495 -6.16 -5.59 0.04
N LYS A 496 -7.18 -5.29 -0.77
CA LYS A 496 -7.09 -5.25 -2.25
C LYS A 496 -5.98 -4.32 -2.72
N GLY A 497 -5.83 -3.17 -2.07
CA GLY A 497 -4.81 -2.17 -2.37
C GLY A 497 -3.38 -2.66 -2.24
N ARG A 498 -3.15 -3.81 -1.59
CA ARG A 498 -1.82 -4.44 -1.48
C ARG A 498 -1.46 -5.33 -2.67
N ALA A 499 -2.42 -5.64 -3.53
CA ALA A 499 -2.17 -6.31 -4.81
C ALA A 499 -2.06 -5.29 -5.93
N GLY A 500 -1.05 -5.42 -6.77
CA GLY A 500 -0.89 -4.52 -7.91
C GLY A 500 -0.45 -3.12 -7.50
N ARG A 501 0.80 -3.00 -7.05
CA ARG A 501 1.32 -1.70 -6.65
C ARG A 501 1.76 -0.89 -7.85
N TYR A 502 1.28 0.35 -7.94
CA TYR A 502 1.73 1.30 -8.95
C TYR A 502 3.26 1.49 -8.91
N TYR A 503 3.90 1.68 -10.03
CA TYR A 503 5.35 1.63 -10.28
C TYR A 503 6.01 0.25 -10.18
N HIS A 504 5.27 -0.84 -9.87
CA HIS A 504 5.81 -2.20 -9.81
C HIS A 504 5.12 -3.15 -10.79
N CYS A 505 3.83 -2.93 -11.07
CA CYS A 505 3.09 -3.74 -12.05
C CYS A 505 1.87 -2.99 -12.62
N PHE A 506 1.41 -3.42 -13.78
CA PHE A 506 0.23 -2.87 -14.44
C PHE A 506 -1.07 -3.51 -13.93
N VAL A 507 -1.03 -4.81 -13.64
CA VAL A 507 -2.21 -5.60 -13.28
C VAL A 507 -2.02 -6.25 -11.92
N GLY A 508 -2.97 -6.01 -11.01
CA GLY A 508 -3.10 -6.71 -9.74
C GLY A 508 -4.29 -7.67 -9.78
N ARG A 509 -4.16 -8.86 -9.17
CA ARG A 509 -5.25 -9.84 -9.11
C ARG A 509 -5.63 -10.15 -7.66
N VAL A 510 -6.93 -10.14 -7.39
CA VAL A 510 -7.46 -10.43 -6.06
C VAL A 510 -8.35 -11.66 -6.13
N PHE A 511 -7.86 -12.76 -5.57
CA PHE A 511 -8.53 -14.06 -5.54
C PHE A 511 -9.40 -14.19 -4.30
N TYR A 512 -10.68 -14.40 -4.49
CA TYR A 512 -11.66 -14.59 -3.42
C TYR A 512 -11.99 -16.07 -3.25
N MET A 513 -11.61 -16.63 -2.10
CA MET A 513 -11.87 -18.03 -1.75
C MET A 513 -13.06 -18.23 -0.80
N GLY A 514 -13.65 -17.15 -0.31
CA GLY A 514 -14.88 -17.11 0.48
C GLY A 514 -15.97 -16.33 -0.25
N ASN A 515 -17.24 -16.47 0.24
CA ASN A 515 -18.34 -15.65 -0.27
C ASN A 515 -18.20 -14.22 0.32
N ILE A 516 -17.57 -13.34 -0.44
CA ILE A 516 -17.21 -11.98 -0.04
C ILE A 516 -17.93 -10.93 -0.93
N TYR A 517 -18.88 -11.41 -1.74
CA TYR A 517 -19.70 -10.56 -2.63
C TYR A 517 -21.02 -10.22 -1.99
#